data_8bf39d9ba07064e7369a136dfed2326c
#
_entry.id   8bf39d9ba07064e7369a136dfed2326c
#
_cell.length_a   1.000
_cell.length_b   1.000
_cell.length_c   1.000
_cell.angle_alpha   90.00
_cell.angle_beta   90.00
_cell.angle_gamma   90.00
#
_symmetry.space_group_name_H-M   'P 1'
#
loop_
_entity.id
_entity.type
_entity.pdbx_description
1 polymer ?
#
loop_
_entity_poly.entity_id
_entity_poly.type
_entity_poly.pdbx_seq_one_letter_code
_entity_poly.pdbx_strand_id
1 'polypeptide(L)'
;MLSVKNLSIAFGRGANKTTVVNDLSFQIAKGEALGLSGESGCGKTITSLAILQLLNKETSAVSGEVLFSEKSSTINLINASEKTLQNIRGKNISMIFQEPKSAFNPVIACGKQIAEVLMKHDKLSYKDAFEKTLMLFDKVSLSNAKELYYRYPHELSGGQLQRMAIAMAISCNPQLLIADEPTTALDVTTQKVILKLLKNIQQEYQMALLFISHDLKVIEHMTDRVMIMQKGRIAEENKTNEIFKNPLSEYTKTLIANQPSKLNLQIKKHHAEHQETLQPVIKANNLTKRYPFHKSAWTWKTDYFEAVKNVNFELLPGETLGIAGESGSGKSTLARLLLQLIPSDKGEMFFNNDLIQFYHTKNHSWRKKIQIVFQHPHHALDPLMQVGKAVEEPLIAFEKYNAGERKTKVEEWLAKVGLNAQHYHRYPHELSTGQKQRICIARALIIQPDVVVFDEAVSALDVSVQAQILQLIAQLKEKTPFSSIFISHNLEVLRLMCDRLLIMHNGEIIEQGAIEKILDKPTSAYTQQLIDSIL
;
A
#
# COMPACT_ATOMS: atom_id res chain seq x y z
N MET A 1 -5.90 -30.11 10.03
CA MET A 1 -4.72 -29.55 10.68
C MET A 1 -5.07 -28.38 11.59
N LEU A 2 -5.68 -27.31 11.09
CA LEU A 2 -6.31 -26.26 11.91
C LEU A 2 -7.81 -26.31 11.72
N SER A 3 -8.59 -26.26 12.82
CA SER A 3 -10.06 -26.15 12.78
C SER A 3 -10.49 -25.03 13.74
N VAL A 4 -11.12 -24.03 13.20
CA VAL A 4 -11.70 -22.89 13.94
C VAL A 4 -13.22 -23.09 13.98
N LYS A 5 -13.81 -23.03 15.18
CA LYS A 5 -15.25 -23.25 15.37
C LYS A 5 -15.83 -22.12 16.22
N ASN A 6 -16.85 -21.45 15.68
CA ASN A 6 -17.64 -20.41 16.34
C ASN A 6 -16.77 -19.30 16.99
N LEU A 7 -15.63 -18.96 16.34
CA LEU A 7 -14.72 -17.95 16.85
C LEU A 7 -15.40 -16.58 16.86
N SER A 8 -15.49 -15.99 18.04
CA SER A 8 -16.00 -14.63 18.21
C SER A 8 -15.01 -13.80 19.02
N ILE A 9 -14.82 -12.54 18.58
CA ILE A 9 -13.82 -11.62 19.16
C ILE A 9 -14.48 -10.28 19.39
N ALA A 10 -14.41 -9.80 20.63
CA ALA A 10 -14.94 -8.50 21.02
C ALA A 10 -13.88 -7.67 21.76
N PHE A 11 -13.91 -6.36 21.58
CA PHE A 11 -13.07 -5.39 22.27
C PHE A 11 -13.90 -4.49 23.17
N GLY A 12 -13.28 -4.00 24.24
CA GLY A 12 -13.91 -3.12 25.23
C GLY A 12 -14.22 -3.81 26.56
N ARG A 13 -14.66 -3.05 27.55
CA ARG A 13 -15.00 -3.52 28.89
C ARG A 13 -16.49 -3.30 29.20
N GLY A 14 -17.10 -4.23 29.90
CA GLY A 14 -18.49 -4.09 30.37
C GLY A 14 -19.51 -3.96 29.26
N ALA A 15 -20.41 -2.97 29.36
CA ALA A 15 -21.48 -2.71 28.40
C ALA A 15 -20.99 -2.13 27.05
N ASN A 16 -19.76 -1.63 26.98
CA ASN A 16 -19.17 -1.03 25.78
C ASN A 16 -18.35 -2.03 24.95
N LYS A 17 -18.73 -3.30 24.94
CA LYS A 17 -18.09 -4.32 24.09
C LYS A 17 -18.56 -4.20 22.65
N THR A 18 -17.60 -4.06 21.74
CA THR A 18 -17.82 -4.09 20.28
C THR A 18 -17.33 -5.42 19.73
N THR A 19 -18.22 -6.23 19.16
CA THR A 19 -17.88 -7.49 18.49
C THR A 19 -17.34 -7.18 17.10
N VAL A 20 -16.09 -7.59 16.84
CA VAL A 20 -15.40 -7.39 15.56
C VAL A 20 -15.44 -8.65 14.70
N VAL A 21 -15.35 -9.84 15.32
CA VAL A 21 -15.51 -11.14 14.64
C VAL A 21 -16.65 -11.88 15.31
N ASN A 22 -17.55 -12.45 14.52
CA ASN A 22 -18.78 -13.04 15.02
C ASN A 22 -19.02 -14.41 14.35
N ASP A 23 -18.91 -15.46 15.15
CA ASP A 23 -19.25 -16.85 14.75
C ASP A 23 -18.50 -17.35 13.51
N LEU A 24 -17.17 -17.13 13.49
CA LEU A 24 -16.31 -17.55 12.38
C LEU A 24 -15.93 -19.02 12.52
N SER A 25 -16.24 -19.83 11.49
CA SER A 25 -15.91 -21.26 11.48
C SER A 25 -15.30 -21.65 10.14
N PHE A 26 -14.12 -22.29 10.17
CA PHE A 26 -13.42 -22.79 8.98
C PHE A 26 -12.36 -23.83 9.34
N GLN A 27 -11.82 -24.50 8.32
CA GLN A 27 -10.77 -25.50 8.48
C GLN A 27 -9.67 -25.29 7.44
N ILE A 28 -8.44 -25.65 7.79
CA ILE A 28 -7.30 -25.66 6.88
C ILE A 28 -6.70 -27.07 6.92
N ALA A 29 -6.63 -27.72 5.76
CA ALA A 29 -5.99 -29.02 5.61
C ALA A 29 -4.45 -28.87 5.55
N LYS A 30 -3.73 -29.98 5.68
CA LYS A 30 -2.28 -29.99 5.50
C LYS A 30 -1.95 -29.71 4.02
N GLY A 31 -1.02 -28.81 3.78
CA GLY A 31 -0.60 -28.42 2.42
C GLY A 31 -1.59 -27.53 1.67
N GLU A 32 -2.74 -27.19 2.26
CA GLU A 32 -3.75 -26.32 1.67
C GLU A 32 -3.35 -24.84 1.81
N ALA A 33 -3.56 -24.05 0.76
CA ALA A 33 -3.51 -22.60 0.80
C ALA A 33 -4.93 -22.02 0.85
N LEU A 34 -5.34 -21.52 2.03
CA LEU A 34 -6.63 -20.88 2.27
C LEU A 34 -6.47 -19.36 2.26
N GLY A 35 -7.22 -18.68 1.40
CA GLY A 35 -7.29 -17.22 1.34
C GLY A 35 -8.32 -16.65 2.31
N LEU A 36 -8.00 -15.51 2.92
CA LEU A 36 -8.95 -14.70 3.68
C LEU A 36 -8.93 -13.28 3.14
N SER A 37 -10.00 -12.87 2.46
CA SER A 37 -10.12 -11.54 1.84
C SER A 37 -11.37 -10.80 2.32
N GLY A 38 -11.42 -9.50 2.05
CA GLY A 38 -12.51 -8.60 2.42
C GLY A 38 -11.99 -7.19 2.67
N GLU A 39 -12.89 -6.24 2.91
CA GLU A 39 -12.56 -4.83 3.15
C GLU A 39 -11.72 -4.63 4.43
N SER A 40 -11.05 -3.47 4.50
CA SER A 40 -10.30 -3.08 5.69
C SER A 40 -11.23 -2.99 6.92
N GLY A 41 -10.75 -3.48 8.06
CA GLY A 41 -11.54 -3.48 9.30
C GLY A 41 -12.59 -4.59 9.42
N CYS A 42 -12.75 -5.51 8.45
CA CYS A 42 -13.69 -6.62 8.57
C CYS A 42 -13.26 -7.72 9.55
N GLY A 43 -12.03 -7.66 10.11
CA GLY A 43 -11.56 -8.57 11.16
C GLY A 43 -10.47 -9.58 10.74
N LYS A 44 -9.90 -9.50 9.53
CA LYS A 44 -8.89 -10.47 9.01
C LYS A 44 -7.67 -10.60 9.92
N THR A 45 -6.95 -9.49 10.13
CA THR A 45 -5.76 -9.44 11.02
C THR A 45 -6.09 -9.86 12.45
N ILE A 46 -7.25 -9.43 12.96
CA ILE A 46 -7.69 -9.78 14.31
C ILE A 46 -7.93 -11.29 14.43
N THR A 47 -8.48 -11.93 13.39
CA THR A 47 -8.66 -13.38 13.33
C THR A 47 -7.31 -14.11 13.39
N SER A 48 -6.32 -13.67 12.62
CA SER A 48 -4.97 -14.27 12.63
C SER A 48 -4.28 -14.14 13.98
N LEU A 49 -4.37 -12.97 14.61
CA LEU A 49 -3.82 -12.73 15.96
C LEU A 49 -4.54 -13.56 17.03
N ALA A 50 -5.86 -13.76 16.90
CA ALA A 50 -6.63 -14.60 17.83
C ALA A 50 -6.25 -16.08 17.72
N ILE A 51 -5.99 -16.60 16.52
CA ILE A 51 -5.49 -17.99 16.32
C ILE A 51 -4.20 -18.20 17.11
N LEU A 52 -3.30 -17.22 17.10
CA LEU A 52 -2.03 -17.28 17.82
C LEU A 52 -2.11 -16.80 19.27
N GLN A 53 -3.30 -16.41 19.76
CA GLN A 53 -3.48 -15.84 21.11
C GLN A 53 -2.53 -14.66 21.38
N LEU A 54 -2.40 -13.75 20.40
CA LEU A 54 -1.57 -12.54 20.47
C LEU A 54 -2.39 -11.28 20.83
N LEU A 55 -3.71 -11.39 20.94
CA LEU A 55 -4.56 -10.29 21.37
C LEU A 55 -4.38 -10.00 22.86
N ASN A 56 -4.44 -8.72 23.24
CA ASN A 56 -4.33 -8.32 24.65
C ASN A 56 -5.57 -8.79 25.42
N LYS A 57 -5.36 -9.71 26.38
CA LYS A 57 -6.43 -10.32 27.19
C LYS A 57 -7.19 -9.32 28.08
N GLU A 58 -6.61 -8.16 28.38
CA GLU A 58 -7.26 -7.13 29.20
C GLU A 58 -8.29 -6.30 28.41
N THR A 59 -8.09 -6.18 27.09
CA THR A 59 -8.91 -5.33 26.22
C THR A 59 -9.74 -6.13 25.23
N SER A 60 -9.48 -7.45 25.07
CA SER A 60 -10.20 -8.32 24.16
C SER A 60 -10.77 -9.55 24.84
N ALA A 61 -11.92 -10.01 24.36
CA ALA A 61 -12.56 -11.27 24.74
C ALA A 61 -12.63 -12.16 23.50
N VAL A 62 -12.05 -13.36 23.59
CA VAL A 62 -12.06 -14.37 22.52
C VAL A 62 -12.84 -15.57 23.02
N SER A 63 -13.80 -16.07 22.22
CA SER A 63 -14.61 -17.25 22.51
C SER A 63 -14.71 -18.17 21.28
N GLY A 64 -15.10 -19.41 21.47
CA GLY A 64 -15.13 -20.45 20.46
C GLY A 64 -13.98 -21.45 20.64
N GLU A 65 -13.59 -22.14 19.59
CA GLU A 65 -12.51 -23.13 19.61
C GLU A 65 -11.54 -22.90 18.45
N VAL A 66 -10.23 -23.01 18.73
CA VAL A 66 -9.17 -23.04 17.74
C VAL A 66 -8.36 -24.32 17.96
N LEU A 67 -8.67 -25.34 17.22
CA LEU A 67 -8.11 -26.69 17.37
C LEU A 67 -6.95 -26.86 16.38
N PHE A 68 -5.76 -27.05 16.91
CA PHE A 68 -4.57 -27.39 16.15
C PHE A 68 -4.21 -28.85 16.36
N SER A 69 -4.19 -29.62 15.27
CA SER A 69 -3.90 -31.06 15.32
C SER A 69 -2.47 -31.32 14.80
N GLU A 70 -1.64 -31.87 15.67
CA GLU A 70 -0.29 -32.30 15.37
C GLU A 70 -0.19 -33.82 15.61
N LYS A 71 0.14 -34.58 14.54
CA LYS A 71 0.25 -36.05 14.58
C LYS A 71 -0.97 -36.73 15.22
N SER A 72 -0.90 -37.10 16.51
CA SER A 72 -1.95 -37.78 17.25
C SER A 72 -2.61 -36.97 18.37
N SER A 73 -2.22 -35.69 18.53
CA SER A 73 -2.77 -34.79 19.56
C SER A 73 -3.46 -33.58 18.95
N THR A 74 -4.58 -33.19 19.53
CA THR A 74 -5.29 -31.96 19.19
C THR A 74 -5.29 -31.02 20.38
N ILE A 75 -4.86 -29.80 20.18
CA ILE A 75 -4.74 -28.77 21.22
C ILE A 75 -5.70 -27.64 20.89
N ASN A 76 -6.55 -27.25 21.84
CA ASN A 76 -7.32 -26.01 21.71
C ASN A 76 -6.46 -24.81 22.14
N LEU A 77 -6.07 -23.99 21.17
CA LEU A 77 -5.15 -22.86 21.38
C LEU A 77 -5.76 -21.77 22.28
N ILE A 78 -7.08 -21.60 22.31
CA ILE A 78 -7.75 -20.60 23.15
C ILE A 78 -7.53 -20.92 24.64
N ASN A 79 -7.57 -22.18 25.00
CA ASN A 79 -7.46 -22.65 26.38
C ASN A 79 -6.04 -23.12 26.75
N ALA A 80 -5.08 -23.01 25.82
CA ALA A 80 -3.73 -23.47 26.04
C ALA A 80 -2.95 -22.59 27.02
N SER A 81 -2.09 -23.22 27.82
CA SER A 81 -1.17 -22.49 28.71
C SER A 81 -0.15 -21.68 27.91
N GLU A 82 0.34 -20.57 28.47
CA GLU A 82 1.36 -19.76 27.78
C GLU A 82 2.62 -20.56 27.45
N LYS A 83 3.02 -21.49 28.29
CA LYS A 83 4.13 -22.41 28.03
C LYS A 83 3.87 -23.28 26.78
N THR A 84 2.65 -23.77 26.61
CA THR A 84 2.24 -24.54 25.40
C THR A 84 2.26 -23.64 24.17
N LEU A 85 1.71 -22.43 24.28
CA LEU A 85 1.69 -21.45 23.17
C LEU A 85 3.10 -21.04 22.75
N GLN A 86 4.02 -20.83 23.69
CA GLN A 86 5.42 -20.52 23.38
C GLN A 86 6.14 -21.63 22.61
N ASN A 87 5.78 -22.89 22.84
CA ASN A 87 6.33 -24.03 22.08
C ASN A 87 5.73 -24.15 20.67
N ILE A 88 4.51 -23.65 20.46
CA ILE A 88 3.79 -23.73 19.17
C ILE A 88 4.13 -22.52 18.29
N ARG A 89 4.13 -21.30 18.87
CA ARG A 89 4.44 -20.05 18.16
C ARG A 89 5.87 -20.07 17.65
N GLY A 90 6.05 -19.81 16.35
CA GLY A 90 7.34 -19.80 15.67
C GLY A 90 7.88 -21.18 15.28
N LYS A 91 7.42 -22.26 15.90
CA LYS A 91 7.84 -23.64 15.60
C LYS A 91 6.82 -24.37 14.74
N ASN A 92 5.58 -24.51 15.24
CA ASN A 92 4.52 -25.25 14.54
C ASN A 92 3.62 -24.35 13.72
N ILE A 93 3.31 -23.18 14.28
CA ILE A 93 2.54 -22.11 13.63
C ILE A 93 3.40 -20.85 13.63
N SER A 94 3.66 -20.31 12.46
CA SER A 94 4.42 -19.08 12.30
C SER A 94 3.59 -18.01 11.58
N MET A 95 3.98 -16.74 11.73
CA MET A 95 3.25 -15.62 11.13
C MET A 95 4.21 -14.63 10.49
N ILE A 96 3.84 -14.17 9.29
CA ILE A 96 4.39 -12.98 8.64
C ILE A 96 3.41 -11.86 8.89
N PHE A 97 3.88 -10.78 9.54
CA PHE A 97 3.07 -9.62 9.88
C PHE A 97 2.97 -8.65 8.70
N GLN A 98 1.90 -7.85 8.66
CA GLN A 98 1.61 -6.87 7.63
C GLN A 98 2.76 -5.85 7.45
N GLU A 99 3.35 -5.39 8.55
CA GLU A 99 4.51 -4.50 8.51
C GLU A 99 5.77 -5.26 8.96
N PRO A 100 6.73 -5.57 8.06
CA PRO A 100 7.93 -6.31 8.42
C PRO A 100 8.79 -5.59 9.46
N LYS A 101 8.75 -4.25 9.51
CA LYS A 101 9.47 -3.47 10.52
C LYS A 101 8.98 -3.76 11.94
N SER A 102 7.70 -4.04 12.12
CA SER A 102 7.12 -4.36 13.43
C SER A 102 7.50 -5.75 13.95
N ALA A 103 7.93 -6.65 13.05
CA ALA A 103 8.37 -7.99 13.40
C ALA A 103 9.80 -8.05 13.97
N PHE A 104 10.60 -7.01 13.74
CA PHE A 104 11.99 -6.95 14.17
C PHE A 104 12.24 -5.91 15.27
N ASN A 105 13.11 -6.25 16.21
CA ASN A 105 13.63 -5.28 17.16
C ASN A 105 14.60 -4.33 16.42
N PRO A 106 14.36 -3.00 16.40
CA PRO A 106 15.15 -2.05 15.62
C PRO A 106 16.60 -1.89 16.05
N VAL A 107 16.93 -2.29 17.29
CA VAL A 107 18.28 -2.15 17.86
C VAL A 107 19.09 -3.46 17.87
N ILE A 108 18.56 -4.52 17.22
CA ILE A 108 19.25 -5.81 17.09
C ILE A 108 19.38 -6.13 15.58
N ALA A 109 20.55 -6.61 15.16
CA ALA A 109 20.78 -7.02 13.78
C ALA A 109 19.81 -8.16 13.37
N CYS A 110 19.26 -8.08 12.15
CA CYS A 110 18.19 -8.98 11.70
C CYS A 110 18.60 -10.46 11.70
N GLY A 111 19.83 -10.78 11.26
CA GLY A 111 20.32 -12.16 11.26
C GLY A 111 20.44 -12.76 12.66
N LYS A 112 20.82 -11.95 13.68
CA LYS A 112 20.88 -12.40 15.07
C LYS A 112 19.49 -12.77 15.61
N GLN A 113 18.46 -12.04 15.23
CA GLN A 113 17.08 -12.33 15.67
C GLN A 113 16.57 -13.65 15.05
N ILE A 114 16.94 -13.96 13.81
CA ILE A 114 16.60 -15.25 13.20
C ILE A 114 17.37 -16.39 13.86
N ALA A 115 18.66 -16.20 14.13
CA ALA A 115 19.47 -17.19 14.85
C ALA A 115 18.92 -17.46 16.26
N GLU A 116 18.40 -16.44 16.97
CA GLU A 116 17.76 -16.59 18.27
C GLU A 116 16.53 -17.52 18.22
N VAL A 117 15.69 -17.39 17.18
CA VAL A 117 14.55 -18.30 16.96
C VAL A 117 15.01 -19.75 16.84
N LEU A 118 16.06 -19.99 16.05
CA LEU A 118 16.64 -21.33 15.84
C LEU A 118 17.26 -21.90 17.14
N MET A 119 18.00 -21.09 17.90
CA MET A 119 18.55 -21.51 19.20
C MET A 119 17.45 -21.87 20.19
N LYS A 120 16.37 -21.08 20.22
CA LYS A 120 15.25 -21.29 21.14
C LYS A 120 14.45 -22.55 20.84
N HIS A 121 14.06 -22.76 19.58
CA HIS A 121 13.12 -23.82 19.18
C HIS A 121 13.79 -25.11 18.74
N ASP A 122 14.90 -25.03 17.99
CA ASP A 122 15.65 -26.18 17.50
C ASP A 122 16.85 -26.52 18.41
N LYS A 123 17.10 -25.71 19.45
CA LYS A 123 18.20 -25.86 20.41
C LYS A 123 19.59 -25.95 19.75
N LEU A 124 19.77 -25.24 18.63
CA LEU A 124 21.04 -25.18 17.92
C LEU A 124 22.09 -24.39 18.71
N SER A 125 23.36 -24.74 18.50
CA SER A 125 24.47 -23.87 18.94
C SER A 125 24.45 -22.55 18.18
N TYR A 126 25.08 -21.52 18.72
CA TYR A 126 25.19 -20.22 18.04
C TYR A 126 25.80 -20.35 16.63
N LYS A 127 26.84 -21.18 16.49
CA LYS A 127 27.50 -21.44 15.22
C LYS A 127 26.56 -22.07 14.21
N ASP A 128 25.84 -23.14 14.60
CA ASP A 128 24.90 -23.84 13.71
C ASP A 128 23.71 -22.96 13.35
N ALA A 129 23.21 -22.15 14.30
CA ALA A 129 22.15 -21.19 14.06
C ALA A 129 22.58 -20.08 13.08
N PHE A 130 23.83 -19.60 13.18
CA PHE A 130 24.41 -18.65 12.23
C PHE A 130 24.46 -19.24 10.82
N GLU A 131 25.03 -20.43 10.65
CA GLU A 131 25.14 -21.14 9.37
C GLU A 131 23.76 -21.38 8.76
N LYS A 132 22.81 -21.89 9.56
CA LYS A 132 21.43 -22.11 9.10
C LYS A 132 20.74 -20.80 8.70
N THR A 133 21.00 -19.68 9.41
CA THR A 133 20.47 -18.37 9.04
C THR A 133 20.99 -17.91 7.68
N LEU A 134 22.29 -18.13 7.38
CA LEU A 134 22.84 -17.79 6.06
C LEU A 134 22.19 -18.64 4.96
N MET A 135 21.98 -19.95 5.18
CA MET A 135 21.26 -20.82 4.24
C MET A 135 19.82 -20.34 3.99
N LEU A 136 19.13 -19.86 5.05
CA LEU A 136 17.80 -19.29 4.91
C LEU A 136 17.81 -17.99 4.10
N PHE A 137 18.84 -17.15 4.24
CA PHE A 137 19.00 -15.95 3.41
C PHE A 137 19.17 -16.29 1.94
N ASP A 138 19.99 -17.28 1.63
CA ASP A 138 20.14 -17.77 0.25
C ASP A 138 18.81 -18.31 -0.29
N LYS A 139 18.06 -19.06 0.53
CA LYS A 139 16.75 -19.61 0.15
C LYS A 139 15.71 -18.53 -0.18
N VAL A 140 15.73 -17.40 0.54
CA VAL A 140 14.87 -16.25 0.23
C VAL A 140 15.51 -15.28 -0.78
N SER A 141 16.58 -15.70 -1.47
CA SER A 141 17.28 -14.94 -2.51
C SER A 141 17.81 -13.58 -2.01
N LEU A 142 18.39 -13.56 -0.82
CA LEU A 142 19.14 -12.42 -0.30
C LEU A 142 20.62 -12.59 -0.66
N SER A 143 21.13 -11.78 -1.60
CA SER A 143 22.55 -11.72 -1.92
C SER A 143 23.35 -11.13 -0.76
N ASN A 144 24.65 -11.50 -0.65
CA ASN A 144 25.54 -11.03 0.43
C ASN A 144 25.06 -11.40 1.85
N ALA A 145 24.60 -12.65 2.03
CA ALA A 145 24.01 -13.14 3.29
C ALA A 145 24.83 -12.81 4.54
N LYS A 146 26.20 -12.94 4.48
CA LYS A 146 27.08 -12.63 5.61
C LYS A 146 27.04 -11.15 6.01
N GLU A 147 27.02 -10.24 5.05
CA GLU A 147 26.93 -8.80 5.33
C GLU A 147 25.55 -8.46 5.89
N LEU A 148 24.48 -8.97 5.25
CA LEU A 148 23.11 -8.74 5.65
C LEU A 148 22.77 -9.29 7.05
N TYR A 149 23.48 -10.32 7.51
CA TYR A 149 23.31 -10.88 8.87
C TYR A 149 23.48 -9.82 9.97
N TYR A 150 24.43 -8.88 9.77
CA TYR A 150 24.78 -7.84 10.74
C TYR A 150 24.01 -6.52 10.53
N ARG A 151 23.20 -6.41 9.46
CA ARG A 151 22.40 -5.20 9.19
C ARG A 151 21.21 -5.09 10.13
N TYR A 152 20.91 -3.85 10.50
CA TYR A 152 19.74 -3.51 11.30
C TYR A 152 18.50 -3.28 10.41
N PRO A 153 17.27 -3.38 10.95
CA PRO A 153 16.04 -3.20 10.16
C PRO A 153 15.97 -1.88 9.38
N HIS A 154 16.51 -0.80 9.91
CA HIS A 154 16.48 0.53 9.28
C HIS A 154 17.50 0.69 8.14
N GLU A 155 18.47 -0.22 8.02
CA GLU A 155 19.48 -0.20 6.94
C GLU A 155 19.05 -1.01 5.71
N LEU A 156 17.87 -1.66 5.75
CA LEU A 156 17.39 -2.58 4.73
C LEU A 156 16.26 -1.96 3.91
N SER A 157 16.20 -2.31 2.62
CA SER A 157 15.02 -2.00 1.80
C SER A 157 13.79 -2.77 2.28
N GLY A 158 12.58 -2.29 1.94
CA GLY A 158 11.32 -2.97 2.30
C GLY A 158 11.29 -4.43 1.82
N GLY A 159 11.72 -4.69 0.57
CA GLY A 159 11.78 -6.04 0.02
C GLY A 159 12.82 -6.95 0.69
N GLN A 160 14.00 -6.41 1.08
CA GLN A 160 15.00 -7.17 1.85
C GLN A 160 14.48 -7.53 3.24
N LEU A 161 13.87 -6.57 3.94
CA LEU A 161 13.32 -6.80 5.27
C LEU A 161 12.17 -7.80 5.23
N GLN A 162 11.32 -7.75 4.20
CA GLN A 162 10.25 -8.72 3.99
C GLN A 162 10.80 -10.14 3.76
N ARG A 163 11.84 -10.29 2.94
CA ARG A 163 12.50 -11.59 2.74
C ARG A 163 13.12 -12.12 4.03
N MET A 164 13.69 -11.26 4.88
CA MET A 164 14.17 -11.65 6.20
C MET A 164 13.04 -12.06 7.14
N ALA A 165 11.89 -11.38 7.11
CA ALA A 165 10.70 -11.78 7.86
C ALA A 165 10.18 -13.16 7.41
N ILE A 166 10.18 -13.44 6.11
CA ILE A 166 9.87 -14.76 5.57
C ILE A 166 10.89 -15.80 6.06
N ALA A 167 12.20 -15.51 5.96
CA ALA A 167 13.25 -16.40 6.44
C ALA A 167 13.08 -16.74 7.92
N MET A 168 12.75 -15.75 8.76
CA MET A 168 12.44 -15.95 10.17
C MET A 168 11.21 -16.83 10.37
N ALA A 169 10.14 -16.56 9.62
CA ALA A 169 8.89 -17.31 9.74
C ALA A 169 9.02 -18.79 9.35
N ILE A 170 9.88 -19.13 8.37
CA ILE A 170 10.09 -20.51 7.93
C ILE A 170 11.25 -21.22 8.61
N SER A 171 12.00 -20.55 9.50
CA SER A 171 13.26 -21.03 10.07
C SER A 171 13.16 -22.39 10.77
N CYS A 172 12.03 -22.67 11.43
CA CYS A 172 11.74 -23.91 12.14
C CYS A 172 10.82 -24.86 11.36
N ASN A 173 10.65 -24.69 10.05
CA ASN A 173 9.79 -25.50 9.19
C ASN A 173 8.36 -25.66 9.75
N PRO A 174 7.59 -24.57 9.90
CA PRO A 174 6.27 -24.61 10.51
C PRO A 174 5.30 -25.45 9.69
N GLN A 175 4.31 -26.04 10.36
CA GLN A 175 3.24 -26.78 9.70
C GLN A 175 2.18 -25.85 9.11
N LEU A 176 1.95 -24.68 9.76
CA LEU A 176 1.06 -23.62 9.32
C LEU A 176 1.80 -22.29 9.27
N LEU A 177 1.74 -21.65 8.13
CA LEU A 177 2.17 -20.26 7.97
C LEU A 177 0.94 -19.36 7.83
N ILE A 178 0.85 -18.34 8.66
CA ILE A 178 -0.13 -17.26 8.53
C ILE A 178 0.59 -16.09 7.89
N ALA A 179 0.17 -15.68 6.70
CA ALA A 179 0.73 -14.54 5.98
C ALA A 179 -0.30 -13.41 5.94
N ASP A 180 -0.12 -12.42 6.82
CA ASP A 180 -1.03 -11.28 6.92
C ASP A 180 -0.53 -10.13 6.05
N GLU A 181 -1.13 -9.95 4.90
CA GLU A 181 -0.79 -8.96 3.87
C GLU A 181 0.72 -8.89 3.57
N PRO A 182 1.37 -10.01 3.22
CA PRO A 182 2.84 -10.11 3.16
C PRO A 182 3.49 -9.29 2.05
N THR A 183 2.72 -8.65 1.18
CA THR A 183 3.21 -7.86 0.05
C THR A 183 2.72 -6.42 0.07
N THR A 184 1.98 -6.01 1.09
CA THR A 184 1.53 -4.61 1.26
C THR A 184 2.73 -3.69 1.40
N ALA A 185 2.69 -2.53 0.75
CA ALA A 185 3.76 -1.53 0.67
C ALA A 185 5.03 -1.96 -0.12
N LEU A 186 4.95 -3.04 -0.92
CA LEU A 186 5.97 -3.40 -1.90
C LEU A 186 5.57 -2.94 -3.30
N ASP A 187 6.57 -2.65 -4.13
CA ASP A 187 6.33 -2.43 -5.56
C ASP A 187 5.93 -3.73 -6.27
N VAL A 188 5.29 -3.62 -7.42
CA VAL A 188 4.68 -4.75 -8.15
C VAL A 188 5.69 -5.84 -8.52
N THR A 189 6.92 -5.46 -8.88
CA THR A 189 7.99 -6.41 -9.24
C THR A 189 8.47 -7.18 -8.02
N THR A 190 8.73 -6.51 -6.91
CA THR A 190 9.10 -7.13 -5.63
C THR A 190 7.96 -8.00 -5.10
N GLN A 191 6.70 -7.55 -5.20
CA GLN A 191 5.51 -8.32 -4.84
C GLN A 191 5.47 -9.67 -5.56
N LYS A 192 5.60 -9.68 -6.90
CA LYS A 192 5.60 -10.91 -7.70
C LYS A 192 6.69 -11.89 -7.25
N VAL A 193 7.89 -11.40 -6.99
CA VAL A 193 9.02 -12.23 -6.52
C VAL A 193 8.71 -12.84 -5.15
N ILE A 194 8.16 -12.07 -4.22
CA ILE A 194 7.78 -12.54 -2.87
C ILE A 194 6.66 -13.59 -2.94
N LEU A 195 5.63 -13.36 -3.76
CA LEU A 195 4.52 -14.31 -3.93
C LEU A 195 5.01 -15.64 -4.52
N LYS A 196 5.87 -15.59 -5.55
CA LYS A 196 6.49 -16.79 -6.13
C LYS A 196 7.34 -17.53 -5.10
N LEU A 197 8.11 -16.81 -4.29
CA LEU A 197 8.92 -17.38 -3.21
C LEU A 197 8.03 -18.10 -2.19
N LEU A 198 6.97 -17.45 -1.69
CA LEU A 198 6.04 -18.05 -0.72
C LEU A 198 5.35 -19.29 -1.29
N LYS A 199 4.92 -19.27 -2.55
CA LYS A 199 4.30 -20.41 -3.22
C LYS A 199 5.26 -21.60 -3.34
N ASN A 200 6.49 -21.35 -3.74
CA ASN A 200 7.53 -22.40 -3.84
C ASN A 200 7.82 -23.01 -2.46
N ILE A 201 7.97 -22.18 -1.43
CA ILE A 201 8.22 -22.63 -0.05
C ILE A 201 7.03 -23.45 0.46
N GLN A 202 5.81 -22.99 0.25
CA GLN A 202 4.58 -23.69 0.66
C GLN A 202 4.51 -25.09 0.03
N GLN A 203 4.82 -25.20 -1.27
CA GLN A 203 4.82 -26.47 -2.00
C GLN A 203 5.97 -27.40 -1.55
N GLU A 204 7.19 -26.87 -1.39
CA GLU A 204 8.36 -27.64 -0.98
C GLU A 204 8.18 -28.27 0.41
N TYR A 205 7.67 -27.50 1.36
CA TYR A 205 7.47 -27.98 2.74
C TYR A 205 6.11 -28.64 2.97
N GLN A 206 5.23 -28.70 1.97
CA GLN A 206 3.84 -29.18 2.12
C GLN A 206 3.16 -28.50 3.33
N MET A 207 3.46 -27.22 3.51
CA MET A 207 3.02 -26.39 4.62
C MET A 207 1.62 -25.86 4.33
N ALA A 208 0.74 -25.86 5.33
CA ALA A 208 -0.53 -25.15 5.20
C ALA A 208 -0.30 -23.64 5.25
N LEU A 209 -1.06 -22.90 4.46
CA LEU A 209 -0.96 -21.45 4.35
C LEU A 209 -2.32 -20.80 4.60
N LEU A 210 -2.40 -19.91 5.59
CA LEU A 210 -3.50 -18.94 5.70
C LEU A 210 -3.00 -17.63 5.12
N PHE A 211 -3.47 -17.29 3.91
CA PHE A 211 -3.03 -16.12 3.18
C PHE A 211 -4.08 -15.00 3.27
N ILE A 212 -3.74 -13.89 3.91
CA ILE A 212 -4.62 -12.74 4.09
C ILE A 212 -4.20 -11.64 3.13
N SER A 213 -5.14 -11.15 2.32
CA SER A 213 -4.93 -10.00 1.45
C SER A 213 -6.25 -9.30 1.15
N HIS A 214 -6.18 -7.98 0.94
CA HIS A 214 -7.27 -7.21 0.36
C HIS A 214 -7.20 -7.18 -1.18
N ASP A 215 -6.07 -7.61 -1.78
CA ASP A 215 -5.92 -7.73 -3.23
C ASP A 215 -6.43 -9.10 -3.70
N LEU A 216 -7.58 -9.06 -4.40
CA LEU A 216 -8.24 -10.26 -4.89
C LEU A 216 -7.43 -11.01 -5.95
N LYS A 217 -6.64 -10.32 -6.77
CA LYS A 217 -5.78 -10.97 -7.77
C LYS A 217 -4.67 -11.77 -7.11
N VAL A 218 -4.09 -11.23 -6.04
CA VAL A 218 -3.10 -11.95 -5.23
C VAL A 218 -3.73 -13.21 -4.61
N ILE A 219 -4.94 -13.09 -4.06
CA ILE A 219 -5.69 -14.23 -3.52
C ILE A 219 -5.94 -15.28 -4.60
N GLU A 220 -6.43 -14.88 -5.78
CA GLU A 220 -6.69 -15.77 -6.91
C GLU A 220 -5.45 -16.58 -7.32
N HIS A 221 -4.28 -15.94 -7.30
CA HIS A 221 -3.02 -16.57 -7.69
C HIS A 221 -2.43 -17.51 -6.62
N MET A 222 -2.65 -17.20 -5.34
CA MET A 222 -1.95 -17.82 -4.21
C MET A 222 -2.72 -18.95 -3.53
N THR A 223 -4.04 -19.05 -3.70
CA THR A 223 -4.88 -19.86 -2.83
C THR A 223 -5.72 -20.89 -3.59
N ASP A 224 -5.97 -22.04 -2.95
CA ASP A 224 -6.81 -23.13 -3.48
C ASP A 224 -8.30 -22.86 -3.20
N ARG A 225 -8.59 -22.28 -2.03
CA ARG A 225 -9.91 -21.91 -1.52
C ARG A 225 -9.85 -20.54 -0.88
N VAL A 226 -10.92 -19.77 -0.94
CA VAL A 226 -10.99 -18.43 -0.36
C VAL A 226 -12.26 -18.22 0.45
N MET A 227 -12.09 -17.53 1.56
CA MET A 227 -13.15 -16.98 2.40
C MET A 227 -13.22 -15.47 2.18
N ILE A 228 -14.38 -14.98 1.83
CA ILE A 228 -14.67 -13.54 1.75
C ILE A 228 -15.35 -13.11 3.04
N MET A 229 -14.70 -12.19 3.76
CA MET A 229 -15.16 -11.72 5.06
C MET A 229 -15.81 -10.34 4.98
N GLN A 230 -16.98 -10.20 5.56
CA GLN A 230 -17.72 -8.93 5.65
C GLN A 230 -18.24 -8.73 7.08
N LYS A 231 -17.96 -7.55 7.68
CA LYS A 231 -18.46 -7.17 9.01
C LYS A 231 -18.30 -8.26 10.08
N GLY A 232 -17.15 -8.90 10.11
CA GLY A 232 -16.81 -9.91 11.11
C GLY A 232 -17.38 -11.32 10.84
N ARG A 233 -17.98 -11.59 9.69
CA ARG A 233 -18.54 -12.89 9.30
C ARG A 233 -18.04 -13.33 7.93
N ILE A 234 -18.06 -14.64 7.64
CA ILE A 234 -17.85 -15.16 6.30
C ILE A 234 -19.11 -14.85 5.49
N ALA A 235 -18.96 -14.06 4.43
CA ALA A 235 -20.00 -13.77 3.44
C ALA A 235 -20.11 -14.87 2.39
N GLU A 236 -18.96 -15.46 2.02
CA GLU A 236 -18.88 -16.54 1.04
C GLU A 236 -17.58 -17.32 1.23
N GLU A 237 -17.63 -18.64 1.01
CA GLU A 237 -16.47 -19.53 1.02
C GLU A 237 -16.63 -20.55 -0.09
N ASN A 238 -15.60 -20.70 -0.95
CA ASN A 238 -15.58 -21.71 -1.99
C ASN A 238 -14.15 -21.90 -2.54
N LYS A 239 -13.96 -22.82 -3.48
CA LYS A 239 -12.75 -22.91 -4.29
C LYS A 239 -12.49 -21.56 -4.98
N THR A 240 -11.24 -21.15 -5.03
CA THR A 240 -10.86 -19.85 -5.57
C THR A 240 -11.45 -19.61 -6.97
N ASN A 241 -11.30 -20.58 -7.88
CA ASN A 241 -11.84 -20.45 -9.24
C ASN A 241 -13.37 -20.23 -9.28
N GLU A 242 -14.13 -20.82 -8.35
CA GLU A 242 -15.59 -20.65 -8.30
C GLU A 242 -15.98 -19.27 -7.81
N ILE A 243 -15.30 -18.76 -6.77
CA ILE A 243 -15.54 -17.40 -6.25
C ILE A 243 -15.35 -16.35 -7.34
N PHE A 244 -14.29 -16.48 -8.16
CA PHE A 244 -13.99 -15.48 -9.19
C PHE A 244 -14.83 -15.60 -10.46
N LYS A 245 -15.29 -16.82 -10.80
CA LYS A 245 -16.13 -17.06 -11.99
C LYS A 245 -17.62 -16.89 -11.72
N ASN A 246 -18.09 -17.44 -10.60
CA ASN A 246 -19.51 -17.55 -10.27
C ASN A 246 -19.78 -17.15 -8.80
N PRO A 247 -19.50 -15.89 -8.40
CA PRO A 247 -19.74 -15.45 -7.03
C PRO A 247 -21.24 -15.51 -6.70
N LEU A 248 -21.60 -16.06 -5.54
CA LEU A 248 -22.98 -16.21 -5.10
C LEU A 248 -23.42 -15.00 -4.27
N SER A 249 -22.58 -14.54 -3.35
CA SER A 249 -22.88 -13.39 -2.49
C SER A 249 -22.87 -12.07 -3.26
N GLU A 250 -23.87 -11.23 -3.08
CA GLU A 250 -23.92 -9.88 -3.66
C GLU A 250 -22.71 -9.02 -3.23
N TYR A 251 -22.24 -9.23 -2.00
CA TYR A 251 -21.02 -8.56 -1.54
C TYR A 251 -19.78 -8.99 -2.32
N THR A 252 -19.62 -10.30 -2.57
CA THR A 252 -18.50 -10.82 -3.37
C THR A 252 -18.56 -10.30 -4.80
N LYS A 253 -19.73 -10.27 -5.42
CA LYS A 253 -19.94 -9.69 -6.76
C LYS A 253 -19.50 -8.23 -6.80
N THR A 254 -19.94 -7.45 -5.82
CA THR A 254 -19.57 -6.02 -5.71
C THR A 254 -18.06 -5.86 -5.51
N LEU A 255 -17.46 -6.65 -4.63
CA LEU A 255 -16.03 -6.61 -4.37
C LEU A 255 -15.19 -6.92 -5.62
N ILE A 256 -15.60 -7.92 -6.41
CA ILE A 256 -14.94 -8.30 -7.67
C ILE A 256 -15.16 -7.22 -8.74
N ALA A 257 -16.37 -6.64 -8.85
CA ALA A 257 -16.68 -5.59 -9.82
C ALA A 257 -15.92 -4.28 -9.55
N ASN A 258 -15.54 -4.04 -8.30
CA ASN A 258 -14.77 -2.86 -7.88
C ASN A 258 -13.27 -2.95 -8.18
N GLN A 259 -12.77 -4.07 -8.72
CA GLN A 259 -11.38 -4.16 -9.17
C GLN A 259 -11.10 -3.13 -10.28
N PRO A 260 -9.95 -2.43 -10.27
CA PRO A 260 -9.63 -1.43 -11.29
C PRO A 260 -9.75 -1.94 -12.73
N SER A 261 -9.38 -3.20 -12.98
CA SER A 261 -9.48 -3.86 -14.28
C SER A 261 -10.93 -4.07 -14.76
N LYS A 262 -11.91 -4.06 -13.85
CA LYS A 262 -13.34 -4.25 -14.17
C LYS A 262 -14.16 -2.96 -14.07
N LEU A 263 -13.57 -1.89 -13.54
CA LEU A 263 -14.24 -0.60 -13.50
C LEU A 263 -14.40 -0.01 -14.90
N ASN A 264 -15.63 0.35 -15.24
CA ASN A 264 -15.92 1.09 -16.47
C ASN A 264 -16.20 2.56 -16.11
N LEU A 265 -15.14 3.37 -16.07
CA LEU A 265 -15.28 4.82 -15.86
C LEU A 265 -15.40 5.50 -17.22
N GLN A 266 -16.51 6.22 -17.43
CA GLN A 266 -16.67 7.07 -18.61
C GLN A 266 -15.84 8.37 -18.44
N ILE A 267 -14.51 8.24 -18.47
CA ILE A 267 -13.63 9.40 -18.51
C ILE A 267 -13.49 9.81 -19.97
N LYS A 268 -13.82 11.05 -20.29
CA LYS A 268 -13.50 11.62 -21.60
C LYS A 268 -11.98 11.69 -21.72
N LYS A 269 -11.38 10.67 -22.35
CA LYS A 269 -9.95 10.71 -22.67
C LYS A 269 -9.70 11.82 -23.70
N HIS A 270 -8.71 12.64 -23.47
CA HIS A 270 -8.24 13.60 -24.45
C HIS A 270 -7.60 12.81 -25.61
N HIS A 271 -8.30 12.73 -26.76
CA HIS A 271 -7.75 12.09 -27.95
C HIS A 271 -6.56 12.89 -28.49
N ALA A 272 -5.49 12.18 -28.82
CA ALA A 272 -4.20 12.74 -29.26
C ALA A 272 -4.25 13.54 -30.60
N GLU A 273 -5.38 13.57 -31.28
CA GLU A 273 -5.48 14.09 -32.66
C GLU A 273 -5.39 15.62 -32.78
N HIS A 274 -5.42 16.39 -31.66
CA HIS A 274 -5.35 17.86 -31.69
C HIS A 274 -4.26 18.45 -30.80
N GLN A 275 -3.22 17.68 -30.45
CA GLN A 275 -2.22 18.09 -29.45
C GLN A 275 -1.12 19.03 -29.96
N GLU A 276 -0.89 19.13 -31.26
CA GLU A 276 0.24 19.91 -31.81
C GLU A 276 0.12 21.44 -31.69
N THR A 277 -1.06 21.95 -31.30
CA THR A 277 -1.31 23.40 -31.16
C THR A 277 -1.54 23.90 -29.74
N LEU A 278 -1.67 22.98 -28.74
CA LEU A 278 -1.94 23.38 -27.37
C LEU A 278 -0.65 23.70 -26.61
N GLN A 279 -0.62 24.88 -25.97
CA GLN A 279 0.47 25.22 -25.07
C GLN A 279 0.39 24.38 -23.78
N PRO A 280 1.51 23.79 -23.32
CA PRO A 280 1.52 22.99 -22.10
C PRO A 280 1.29 23.86 -20.85
N VAL A 281 0.48 23.35 -19.92
CA VAL A 281 0.28 23.97 -18.60
C VAL A 281 1.53 23.80 -17.72
N ILE A 282 2.18 22.64 -17.79
CA ILE A 282 3.49 22.42 -17.16
C ILE A 282 4.46 21.94 -18.23
N LYS A 283 5.67 22.52 -18.22
CA LYS A 283 6.80 22.07 -19.03
C LYS A 283 8.02 21.93 -18.13
N ALA A 284 8.61 20.75 -18.15
CA ALA A 284 9.82 20.43 -17.40
C ALA A 284 10.96 20.19 -18.39
N ASN A 285 12.06 20.91 -18.23
CA ASN A 285 13.25 20.82 -19.09
C ASN A 285 14.46 20.43 -18.25
N ASN A 286 15.04 19.26 -18.52
CA ASN A 286 16.29 18.76 -17.94
C ASN A 286 16.30 18.78 -16.39
N LEU A 287 15.14 18.54 -15.73
CA LEU A 287 15.05 18.54 -14.28
C LEU A 287 15.97 17.47 -13.68
N THR A 288 16.80 17.89 -12.72
CA THR A 288 17.75 17.01 -12.02
C THR A 288 17.71 17.30 -10.53
N LYS A 289 17.69 16.24 -9.70
CA LYS A 289 17.78 16.32 -8.24
C LYS A 289 18.76 15.32 -7.69
N ARG A 290 19.68 15.79 -6.85
CA ARG A 290 20.73 15.01 -6.19
C ARG A 290 20.57 15.05 -4.69
N TYR A 291 20.82 13.92 -4.04
CA TYR A 291 20.91 13.84 -2.58
C TYR A 291 22.28 13.32 -2.17
N PRO A 292 22.89 13.85 -1.11
CA PRO A 292 24.17 13.35 -0.61
C PRO A 292 23.97 11.94 -0.05
N PHE A 293 24.80 10.98 -0.49
CA PHE A 293 24.66 9.56 -0.16
C PHE A 293 25.65 9.11 0.92
N HIS A 294 26.90 9.56 0.89
CA HIS A 294 27.91 9.25 1.92
C HIS A 294 28.89 10.40 2.08
N LYS A 295 29.21 10.73 3.34
CA LYS A 295 30.45 11.44 3.67
C LYS A 295 31.44 10.39 4.15
N SER A 296 32.40 10.00 3.30
CA SER A 296 33.54 9.25 3.78
C SER A 296 34.30 10.10 4.80
N ALA A 297 34.53 9.56 6.00
CA ALA A 297 35.28 10.26 7.04
C ALA A 297 36.76 10.53 6.63
N TRP A 298 37.25 9.88 5.57
CA TRP A 298 38.61 9.93 5.10
C TRP A 298 38.83 10.69 3.77
N THR A 299 37.77 10.86 3.01
CA THR A 299 37.83 11.63 1.77
C THR A 299 36.75 12.71 1.84
N TRP A 300 37.12 13.99 1.71
CA TRP A 300 36.21 15.15 1.69
C TRP A 300 35.25 15.14 0.48
N LYS A 301 35.15 14.02 -0.25
CA LYS A 301 34.22 13.83 -1.36
C LYS A 301 32.87 13.33 -0.81
N THR A 302 31.83 14.08 -1.11
CA THR A 302 30.44 13.66 -0.90
C THR A 302 29.97 12.97 -2.17
N ASP A 303 29.61 11.70 -2.09
CA ASP A 303 28.95 11.01 -3.20
C ASP A 303 27.47 11.42 -3.22
N TYR A 304 26.93 11.59 -4.42
CA TYR A 304 25.57 12.02 -4.64
C TYR A 304 24.77 10.93 -5.36
N PHE A 305 23.58 10.67 -4.85
CA PHE A 305 22.57 9.87 -5.53
C PHE A 305 21.67 10.80 -6.34
N GLU A 306 21.55 10.57 -7.64
CA GLU A 306 20.66 11.31 -8.53
C GLU A 306 19.26 10.69 -8.50
N ALA A 307 18.36 11.25 -7.71
CA ALA A 307 16.99 10.78 -7.58
C ALA A 307 16.10 11.15 -8.79
N VAL A 308 16.44 12.23 -9.50
CA VAL A 308 15.83 12.66 -10.76
C VAL A 308 16.98 13.09 -11.68
N LYS A 309 17.03 12.55 -12.90
CA LYS A 309 18.09 12.77 -13.87
C LYS A 309 17.51 13.23 -15.20
N ASN A 310 17.79 14.47 -15.55
CA ASN A 310 17.56 15.00 -16.90
C ASN A 310 16.13 14.77 -17.41
N VAL A 311 15.12 14.90 -16.52
CA VAL A 311 13.73 14.60 -16.80
C VAL A 311 13.10 15.71 -17.64
N ASN A 312 12.48 15.33 -18.77
CA ASN A 312 11.80 16.20 -19.70
C ASN A 312 10.38 15.69 -19.95
N PHE A 313 9.38 16.53 -19.73
CA PHE A 313 8.00 16.22 -20.09
C PHE A 313 7.14 17.48 -20.16
N GLU A 314 5.96 17.34 -20.74
CA GLU A 314 4.93 18.36 -20.82
C GLU A 314 3.58 17.81 -20.36
N LEU A 315 2.79 18.63 -19.68
CA LEU A 315 1.40 18.37 -19.29
C LEU A 315 0.50 19.34 -20.06
N LEU A 316 -0.45 18.82 -20.81
CA LEU A 316 -1.39 19.60 -21.60
C LEU A 316 -2.62 20.03 -20.77
N PRO A 317 -3.35 21.09 -21.20
CA PRO A 317 -4.58 21.50 -20.54
C PRO A 317 -5.63 20.37 -20.53
N GLY A 318 -6.21 20.09 -19.35
CA GLY A 318 -7.22 19.04 -19.17
C GLY A 318 -6.71 17.60 -19.22
N GLU A 319 -5.45 17.37 -19.57
CA GLU A 319 -4.82 16.06 -19.64
C GLU A 319 -4.69 15.41 -18.25
N THR A 320 -4.73 14.08 -18.18
CA THR A 320 -4.23 13.28 -17.07
C THR A 320 -2.97 12.53 -17.50
N LEU A 321 -1.83 12.96 -16.96
CA LEU A 321 -0.53 12.34 -17.20
C LEU A 321 -0.20 11.35 -16.09
N GLY A 322 -0.04 10.07 -16.44
CA GLY A 322 0.37 9.01 -15.52
C GLY A 322 1.90 8.98 -15.33
N ILE A 323 2.36 8.70 -14.12
CA ILE A 323 3.76 8.42 -13.84
C ILE A 323 3.86 7.07 -13.13
N ALA A 324 4.51 6.09 -13.77
CA ALA A 324 4.72 4.75 -13.24
C ALA A 324 6.21 4.44 -13.05
N GLY A 325 6.51 3.39 -12.28
CA GLY A 325 7.84 2.88 -12.01
C GLY A 325 7.94 2.25 -10.63
N GLU A 326 9.02 1.53 -10.35
CA GLU A 326 9.27 0.89 -9.06
C GLU A 326 9.45 1.88 -7.91
N SER A 327 9.40 1.37 -6.67
CA SER A 327 9.74 2.16 -5.49
C SER A 327 11.19 2.65 -5.59
N GLY A 328 11.41 3.94 -5.29
CA GLY A 328 12.75 4.55 -5.43
C GLY A 328 13.13 5.00 -6.86
N SER A 329 12.25 4.86 -7.87
CA SER A 329 12.53 5.35 -9.24
C SER A 329 12.55 6.87 -9.39
N GLY A 330 12.19 7.64 -8.34
CA GLY A 330 12.22 9.10 -8.34
C GLY A 330 10.87 9.80 -8.44
N LYS A 331 9.74 9.09 -8.55
CA LYS A 331 8.37 9.65 -8.74
C LYS A 331 7.99 10.69 -7.70
N SER A 332 8.07 10.36 -6.41
CA SER A 332 7.71 11.29 -5.33
C SER A 332 8.70 12.46 -5.22
N THR A 333 9.97 12.28 -5.64
CA THR A 333 10.92 13.38 -5.76
C THR A 333 10.53 14.32 -6.89
N LEU A 334 10.11 13.76 -8.04
CA LEU A 334 9.60 14.54 -9.16
C LEU A 334 8.33 15.33 -8.76
N ALA A 335 7.37 14.70 -8.06
CA ALA A 335 6.20 15.40 -7.53
C ALA A 335 6.57 16.60 -6.64
N ARG A 336 7.55 16.40 -5.74
CA ARG A 336 8.03 17.51 -4.85
C ARG A 336 8.75 18.61 -5.61
N LEU A 337 9.48 18.29 -6.68
CA LEU A 337 10.07 19.28 -7.59
C LEU A 337 9.00 20.10 -8.30
N LEU A 338 7.95 19.44 -8.84
CA LEU A 338 6.83 20.10 -9.52
C LEU A 338 6.07 21.07 -8.63
N LEU A 339 5.96 20.76 -7.35
CA LEU A 339 5.33 21.62 -6.35
C LEU A 339 6.31 22.64 -5.76
N GLN A 340 7.55 22.64 -6.21
CA GLN A 340 8.61 23.46 -5.62
C GLN A 340 8.68 23.33 -4.08
N LEU A 341 8.46 22.11 -3.57
CA LEU A 341 8.68 21.78 -2.15
C LEU A 341 10.16 21.53 -1.86
N ILE A 342 10.92 21.18 -2.90
CA ILE A 342 12.38 21.04 -2.89
C ILE A 342 12.96 21.74 -4.12
N PRO A 343 14.16 22.34 -4.05
CA PRO A 343 14.80 22.95 -5.21
C PRO A 343 15.34 21.89 -6.15
N SER A 344 15.28 22.15 -7.47
CA SER A 344 16.05 21.42 -8.47
C SER A 344 17.53 21.82 -8.38
N ASP A 345 18.44 20.86 -8.68
CA ASP A 345 19.87 21.16 -8.77
C ASP A 345 20.24 21.61 -10.20
N LYS A 346 19.46 21.17 -11.21
CA LYS A 346 19.56 21.63 -12.62
C LYS A 346 18.19 21.56 -13.28
N GLY A 347 18.08 22.25 -14.41
CA GLY A 347 16.89 22.28 -15.23
C GLY A 347 15.90 23.35 -14.84
N GLU A 348 14.87 23.51 -15.64
CA GLU A 348 13.86 24.56 -15.54
C GLU A 348 12.46 23.96 -15.55
N MET A 349 11.54 24.62 -14.86
CA MET A 349 10.12 24.29 -14.88
C MET A 349 9.30 25.54 -15.22
N PHE A 350 8.38 25.37 -16.15
CA PHE A 350 7.47 26.41 -16.58
C PHE A 350 6.03 26.03 -16.24
N PHE A 351 5.27 27.02 -15.79
CA PHE A 351 3.82 26.94 -15.61
C PHE A 351 3.15 28.02 -16.43
N ASN A 352 2.32 27.64 -17.41
CA ASN A 352 1.72 28.54 -18.40
C ASN A 352 2.77 29.49 -19.06
N ASN A 353 3.92 28.92 -19.44
CA ASN A 353 5.10 29.61 -19.98
C ASN A 353 5.87 30.52 -19.01
N ASP A 354 5.41 30.70 -17.76
CA ASP A 354 6.15 31.43 -16.75
C ASP A 354 7.16 30.50 -16.06
N LEU A 355 8.43 30.93 -15.99
CA LEU A 355 9.49 30.18 -15.30
C LEU A 355 9.24 30.16 -13.80
N ILE A 356 9.15 28.97 -13.22
CA ILE A 356 9.02 28.80 -11.77
C ILE A 356 10.38 28.44 -11.17
N GLN A 357 10.83 29.22 -10.20
CA GLN A 357 12.07 28.99 -9.46
C GLN A 357 11.84 28.99 -7.95
N PHE A 358 12.44 28.03 -7.24
CA PHE A 358 12.28 27.86 -5.79
C PHE A 358 12.66 29.11 -4.97
N TYR A 359 13.72 29.80 -5.37
CA TYR A 359 14.31 30.91 -4.59
C TYR A 359 13.93 32.31 -5.06
N HIS A 360 13.35 32.50 -6.24
CA HIS A 360 13.26 33.84 -6.87
C HIS A 360 11.86 34.41 -6.98
N THR A 361 10.82 33.70 -6.62
CA THR A 361 9.46 34.22 -6.74
C THR A 361 8.98 34.82 -5.42
N LYS A 362 9.02 36.16 -5.30
CA LYS A 362 8.23 36.89 -4.29
C LYS A 362 6.72 36.68 -4.47
N ASN A 363 6.30 36.24 -5.65
CA ASN A 363 4.91 35.96 -6.01
C ASN A 363 4.65 34.44 -6.02
N HIS A 364 4.04 33.92 -4.95
CA HIS A 364 3.66 32.53 -4.81
C HIS A 364 2.27 32.21 -5.38
N SER A 365 1.71 33.09 -6.24
CA SER A 365 0.36 32.91 -6.82
C SER A 365 0.17 31.61 -7.58
N TRP A 366 1.22 31.08 -8.20
CA TRP A 366 1.21 29.77 -8.87
C TRP A 366 0.91 28.62 -7.90
N ARG A 367 1.24 28.71 -6.59
CA ARG A 367 0.93 27.68 -5.58
C ARG A 367 -0.57 27.47 -5.41
N LYS A 368 -1.40 28.50 -5.62
CA LYS A 368 -2.85 28.35 -5.70
C LYS A 368 -3.25 27.48 -6.88
N LYS A 369 -2.49 27.55 -7.98
CA LYS A 369 -2.79 26.90 -9.26
C LYS A 369 -2.36 25.44 -9.35
N ILE A 370 -1.37 25.03 -8.53
CA ILE A 370 -0.88 23.65 -8.50
C ILE A 370 -1.05 23.11 -7.09
N GLN A 371 -1.84 22.04 -6.93
CA GLN A 371 -2.14 21.41 -5.65
C GLN A 371 -1.77 19.95 -5.65
N ILE A 372 -1.66 19.34 -4.46
CA ILE A 372 -1.32 17.91 -4.29
C ILE A 372 -2.28 17.21 -3.35
N VAL A 373 -2.58 15.96 -3.70
CA VAL A 373 -3.20 14.97 -2.81
C VAL A 373 -2.12 13.93 -2.49
N PHE A 374 -1.70 13.89 -1.22
CA PHE A 374 -0.61 13.02 -0.76
C PHE A 374 -1.03 11.57 -0.58
N GLN A 375 -0.05 10.66 -0.63
CA GLN A 375 -0.18 9.21 -0.48
C GLN A 375 -0.86 8.81 0.84
N HIS A 376 -0.46 9.43 1.95
CA HIS A 376 -0.94 9.07 3.29
C HIS A 376 -1.81 10.20 3.87
N PRO A 377 -3.14 10.08 3.85
CA PRO A 377 -4.02 11.13 4.36
C PRO A 377 -3.84 11.39 5.86
N HIS A 378 -3.34 10.39 6.62
CA HIS A 378 -3.03 10.55 8.04
C HIS A 378 -1.89 11.54 8.32
N HIS A 379 -0.91 11.62 7.40
CA HIS A 379 0.21 12.56 7.52
C HIS A 379 -0.09 13.91 6.87
N ALA A 380 -1.14 13.97 6.04
CA ALA A 380 -1.54 15.18 5.35
C ALA A 380 -2.48 16.09 6.18
N LEU A 381 -3.10 15.53 7.22
CA LEU A 381 -4.04 16.25 8.11
C LEU A 381 -3.44 16.38 9.51
N ASP A 382 -3.52 17.57 10.09
CA ASP A 382 -3.14 17.77 11.49
C ASP A 382 -4.13 17.02 12.41
N PRO A 383 -3.67 16.06 13.24
CA PRO A 383 -4.53 15.26 14.11
C PRO A 383 -5.29 16.08 15.16
N LEU A 384 -4.82 17.28 15.48
CA LEU A 384 -5.41 18.20 16.47
C LEU A 384 -6.35 19.23 15.84
N MET A 385 -6.45 19.27 14.50
CA MET A 385 -7.30 20.22 13.79
C MET A 385 -8.60 19.54 13.31
N GLN A 386 -9.74 20.23 13.47
CA GLN A 386 -10.99 19.79 12.86
C GLN A 386 -10.87 19.76 11.33
N VAL A 387 -11.42 18.74 10.69
CA VAL A 387 -11.24 18.54 9.24
C VAL A 387 -11.85 19.64 8.39
N GLY A 388 -12.93 20.28 8.86
CA GLY A 388 -13.48 21.47 8.21
C GLY A 388 -12.49 22.63 8.17
N LYS A 389 -11.72 22.82 9.25
CA LYS A 389 -10.66 23.84 9.31
C LYS A 389 -9.49 23.51 8.38
N ALA A 390 -9.10 22.21 8.30
CA ALA A 390 -8.08 21.78 7.36
C ALA A 390 -8.48 22.03 5.89
N VAL A 391 -9.76 21.86 5.54
CA VAL A 391 -10.28 22.22 4.20
C VAL A 391 -10.38 23.73 3.99
N GLU A 392 -10.60 24.52 5.07
CA GLU A 392 -10.67 25.99 5.04
C GLU A 392 -9.29 26.65 4.81
N GLU A 393 -8.19 26.04 5.24
CA GLU A 393 -6.83 26.61 5.17
C GLU A 393 -6.46 27.21 3.81
N PRO A 394 -6.65 26.55 2.65
CA PRO A 394 -6.32 27.13 1.35
C PRO A 394 -7.12 28.39 1.04
N LEU A 395 -8.38 28.48 1.50
CA LEU A 395 -9.19 29.69 1.32
C LEU A 395 -8.65 30.86 2.16
N ILE A 396 -8.15 30.58 3.37
CA ILE A 396 -7.52 31.62 4.23
C ILE A 396 -6.23 32.12 3.58
N ALA A 397 -5.44 31.21 2.99
CA ALA A 397 -4.14 31.55 2.43
C ALA A 397 -4.22 32.33 1.11
N PHE A 398 -5.21 32.01 0.26
CA PHE A 398 -5.24 32.48 -1.12
C PHE A 398 -6.46 33.32 -1.50
N GLU A 399 -7.50 33.38 -0.66
CA GLU A 399 -8.77 34.04 -0.97
C GLU A 399 -9.14 35.11 0.09
N LYS A 400 -9.99 36.06 -0.30
CA LYS A 400 -10.45 37.12 0.59
C LYS A 400 -11.91 36.91 1.03
N TYR A 401 -12.25 35.71 1.45
CA TYR A 401 -13.57 35.37 1.98
C TYR A 401 -13.66 35.66 3.49
N ASN A 402 -14.82 36.09 3.96
CA ASN A 402 -15.10 36.16 5.39
C ASN A 402 -15.32 34.76 5.97
N ALA A 403 -15.37 34.63 7.30
CA ALA A 403 -15.47 33.32 7.97
C ALA A 403 -16.75 32.55 7.61
N GLY A 404 -17.88 33.25 7.42
CA GLY A 404 -19.16 32.62 7.04
C GLY A 404 -19.10 32.07 5.61
N GLU A 405 -18.59 32.87 4.66
CA GLU A 405 -18.41 32.43 3.27
C GLU A 405 -17.47 31.21 3.16
N ARG A 406 -16.36 31.23 3.90
CA ARG A 406 -15.43 30.10 3.91
C ARG A 406 -16.11 28.83 4.41
N LYS A 407 -16.87 28.92 5.53
CA LYS A 407 -17.59 27.77 6.07
C LYS A 407 -18.60 27.20 5.07
N THR A 408 -19.40 28.04 4.43
CA THR A 408 -20.36 27.63 3.39
C THR A 408 -19.66 26.89 2.25
N LYS A 409 -18.55 27.45 1.73
CA LYS A 409 -17.75 26.79 0.68
C LYS A 409 -17.19 25.45 1.13
N VAL A 410 -16.72 25.33 2.35
CA VAL A 410 -16.23 24.05 2.90
C VAL A 410 -17.37 23.03 2.96
N GLU A 411 -18.56 23.41 3.45
CA GLU A 411 -19.71 22.51 3.52
C GLU A 411 -20.16 22.05 2.12
N GLU A 412 -20.14 22.94 1.12
CA GLU A 412 -20.39 22.60 -0.29
C GLU A 412 -19.37 21.58 -0.83
N TRP A 413 -18.08 21.77 -0.52
CA TRP A 413 -17.04 20.84 -0.96
C TRP A 413 -17.07 19.50 -0.22
N LEU A 414 -17.42 19.50 1.06
CA LEU A 414 -17.70 18.26 1.79
C LEU A 414 -18.82 17.46 1.10
N ALA A 415 -19.91 18.12 0.71
CA ALA A 415 -20.99 17.48 -0.03
C ALA A 415 -20.54 16.94 -1.40
N LYS A 416 -19.73 17.71 -2.16
CA LYS A 416 -19.16 17.28 -3.46
C LYS A 416 -18.31 16.02 -3.34
N VAL A 417 -17.59 15.84 -2.22
CA VAL A 417 -16.80 14.61 -1.98
C VAL A 417 -17.59 13.51 -1.24
N GLY A 418 -18.92 13.66 -1.11
CA GLY A 418 -19.80 12.66 -0.51
C GLY A 418 -19.73 12.58 1.02
N LEU A 419 -19.40 13.69 1.66
CA LEU A 419 -19.42 13.87 3.12
C LEU A 419 -20.53 14.87 3.50
N ASN A 420 -21.11 14.74 4.69
CA ASN A 420 -22.11 15.68 5.18
C ASN A 420 -21.48 16.82 6.00
N ALA A 421 -22.23 17.90 6.24
CA ALA A 421 -21.78 19.07 6.98
C ALA A 421 -21.33 18.76 8.44
N GLN A 422 -21.84 17.68 9.05
CA GLN A 422 -21.43 17.28 10.41
C GLN A 422 -19.97 16.87 10.49
N HIS A 423 -19.35 16.43 9.36
CA HIS A 423 -17.93 16.10 9.30
C HIS A 423 -17.05 17.33 9.52
N TYR A 424 -17.56 18.55 9.30
CA TYR A 424 -16.79 19.80 9.51
C TYR A 424 -16.13 19.84 10.90
N HIS A 425 -16.87 19.41 11.94
CA HIS A 425 -16.43 19.48 13.34
C HIS A 425 -15.68 18.26 13.84
N ARG A 426 -15.54 17.21 13.01
CA ARG A 426 -14.81 15.98 13.38
C ARG A 426 -13.31 16.19 13.28
N TYR A 427 -12.58 15.39 14.03
CA TYR A 427 -11.13 15.29 13.96
C TYR A 427 -10.70 14.10 13.06
N PRO A 428 -9.46 14.13 12.51
CA PRO A 428 -9.00 13.05 11.65
C PRO A 428 -9.09 11.64 12.26
N HIS A 429 -8.85 11.49 13.56
CA HIS A 429 -8.92 10.18 14.23
C HIS A 429 -10.34 9.59 14.29
N GLU A 430 -11.39 10.40 14.11
CA GLU A 430 -12.79 9.96 14.08
C GLU A 430 -13.27 9.51 12.69
N LEU A 431 -12.39 9.55 11.68
CA LEU A 431 -12.73 9.28 10.28
C LEU A 431 -12.03 8.02 9.77
N SER A 432 -12.69 7.28 8.87
CA SER A 432 -12.08 6.19 8.11
C SER A 432 -11.02 6.73 7.13
N THR A 433 -10.11 5.86 6.67
CA THR A 433 -9.06 6.24 5.72
C THR A 433 -9.64 6.81 4.42
N GLY A 434 -10.73 6.21 3.90
CA GLY A 434 -11.41 6.74 2.71
C GLY A 434 -12.06 8.11 2.94
N GLN A 435 -12.63 8.37 4.13
CA GLN A 435 -13.15 9.69 4.47
C GLN A 435 -12.05 10.74 4.59
N LYS A 436 -10.90 10.39 5.19
CA LYS A 436 -9.72 11.27 5.23
C LYS A 436 -9.21 11.60 3.83
N GLN A 437 -9.19 10.61 2.93
CA GLN A 437 -8.79 10.85 1.54
C GLN A 437 -9.74 11.81 0.82
N ARG A 438 -11.05 11.67 1.03
CA ARG A 438 -12.05 12.62 0.50
C ARG A 438 -11.83 14.04 1.02
N ILE A 439 -11.45 14.21 2.30
CA ILE A 439 -11.07 15.49 2.88
C ILE A 439 -9.82 16.07 2.21
N CYS A 440 -8.78 15.27 1.98
CA CYS A 440 -7.57 15.71 1.27
C CYS A 440 -7.88 16.17 -0.16
N ILE A 441 -8.77 15.46 -0.86
CA ILE A 441 -9.24 15.84 -2.21
C ILE A 441 -10.02 17.17 -2.14
N ALA A 442 -10.95 17.31 -1.19
CA ALA A 442 -11.71 18.55 -1.00
C ALA A 442 -10.77 19.73 -0.71
N ARG A 443 -9.78 19.56 0.17
CA ARG A 443 -8.77 20.59 0.50
C ARG A 443 -7.97 21.02 -0.72
N ALA A 444 -7.56 20.09 -1.58
CA ALA A 444 -6.80 20.39 -2.78
C ALA A 444 -7.64 21.14 -3.82
N LEU A 445 -8.91 20.79 -3.98
CA LEU A 445 -9.78 21.28 -5.04
C LEU A 445 -10.62 22.52 -4.67
N ILE A 446 -10.73 22.88 -3.39
CA ILE A 446 -11.60 23.99 -2.94
C ILE A 446 -11.21 25.36 -3.54
N ILE A 447 -9.93 25.55 -3.86
CA ILE A 447 -9.40 26.77 -4.49
C ILE A 447 -9.38 26.69 -6.03
N GLN A 448 -9.95 25.61 -6.62
CA GLN A 448 -10.05 25.40 -8.05
C GLN A 448 -8.69 25.55 -8.78
N PRO A 449 -7.73 24.66 -8.50
CA PRO A 449 -6.40 24.71 -9.12
C PRO A 449 -6.48 24.34 -10.60
N ASP A 450 -5.49 24.80 -11.40
CA ASP A 450 -5.35 24.42 -12.80
C ASP A 450 -4.74 23.01 -12.95
N VAL A 451 -3.92 22.60 -11.97
CA VAL A 451 -3.23 21.31 -11.93
C VAL A 451 -3.34 20.63 -10.56
N VAL A 452 -3.63 19.34 -10.55
CA VAL A 452 -3.63 18.52 -9.33
C VAL A 452 -2.68 17.33 -9.50
N VAL A 453 -1.75 17.18 -8.56
CA VAL A 453 -0.87 16.02 -8.46
C VAL A 453 -1.47 15.03 -7.48
N PHE A 454 -1.77 13.83 -7.92
CA PHE A 454 -2.20 12.71 -7.08
C PHE A 454 -0.99 11.79 -6.85
N ASP A 455 -0.33 11.93 -5.70
CA ASP A 455 0.85 11.12 -5.35
C ASP A 455 0.39 9.87 -4.59
N GLU A 456 0.27 8.75 -5.31
CA GLU A 456 -0.23 7.46 -4.80
C GLU A 456 -1.52 7.58 -3.96
N ALA A 457 -2.42 8.48 -4.36
CA ALA A 457 -3.58 8.88 -3.57
C ALA A 457 -4.60 7.76 -3.30
N VAL A 458 -4.47 6.59 -3.92
CA VAL A 458 -5.39 5.45 -3.75
C VAL A 458 -4.68 4.15 -3.36
N SER A 459 -3.36 4.13 -3.23
CA SER A 459 -2.57 2.91 -2.99
C SER A 459 -2.80 2.27 -1.61
N ALA A 460 -3.10 3.09 -0.60
CA ALA A 460 -3.32 2.64 0.78
C ALA A 460 -4.80 2.29 1.10
N LEU A 461 -5.66 2.25 0.08
CA LEU A 461 -7.10 2.02 0.22
C LEU A 461 -7.46 0.59 -0.18
N ASP A 462 -8.46 0.02 0.47
CA ASP A 462 -9.06 -1.23 0.01
C ASP A 462 -9.78 -1.04 -1.34
N VAL A 463 -9.99 -2.16 -2.05
CA VAL A 463 -10.51 -2.18 -3.44
C VAL A 463 -11.80 -1.40 -3.60
N SER A 464 -12.76 -1.54 -2.66
CA SER A 464 -14.05 -0.85 -2.74
C SER A 464 -13.93 0.65 -2.55
N VAL A 465 -13.12 1.09 -1.57
CA VAL A 465 -12.89 2.52 -1.31
C VAL A 465 -12.04 3.12 -2.43
N GLN A 466 -11.05 2.39 -2.95
CA GLN A 466 -10.26 2.79 -4.11
C GLN A 466 -11.15 3.09 -5.32
N ALA A 467 -12.07 2.16 -5.66
CA ALA A 467 -13.03 2.34 -6.74
C ALA A 467 -13.87 3.61 -6.57
N GLN A 468 -14.41 3.83 -5.36
CA GLN A 468 -15.20 5.01 -5.04
C GLN A 468 -14.41 6.32 -5.17
N ILE A 469 -13.13 6.33 -4.76
CA ILE A 469 -12.28 7.52 -4.89
C ILE A 469 -11.92 7.80 -6.35
N LEU A 470 -11.63 6.76 -7.16
CA LEU A 470 -11.39 6.91 -8.59
C LEU A 470 -12.62 7.46 -9.32
N GLN A 471 -13.81 6.93 -9.01
CA GLN A 471 -15.09 7.47 -9.54
C GLN A 471 -15.32 8.92 -9.11
N LEU A 472 -15.05 9.25 -7.86
CA LEU A 472 -15.16 10.62 -7.36
C LEU A 472 -14.23 11.57 -8.10
N ILE A 473 -12.95 11.22 -8.30
CA ILE A 473 -11.99 12.04 -9.04
C ILE A 473 -12.46 12.25 -10.48
N ALA A 474 -12.93 11.20 -11.16
CA ALA A 474 -13.47 11.28 -12.50
C ALA A 474 -14.67 12.26 -12.60
N GLN A 475 -15.64 12.14 -11.68
CA GLN A 475 -16.80 13.03 -11.62
C GLN A 475 -16.42 14.49 -11.30
N LEU A 476 -15.46 14.71 -10.40
CA LEU A 476 -14.98 16.05 -10.07
C LEU A 476 -14.25 16.68 -11.27
N LYS A 477 -13.44 15.90 -12.01
CA LYS A 477 -12.75 16.36 -13.21
C LYS A 477 -13.72 16.77 -14.33
N GLU A 478 -14.83 16.06 -14.46
CA GLU A 478 -15.87 16.40 -15.44
C GLU A 478 -16.59 17.73 -15.10
N LYS A 479 -16.87 17.95 -13.80
CA LYS A 479 -17.58 19.14 -13.32
C LYS A 479 -16.69 20.36 -13.13
N THR A 480 -15.43 20.15 -12.81
CA THR A 480 -14.43 21.19 -12.53
C THR A 480 -13.17 20.82 -13.29
N PRO A 481 -13.01 21.28 -14.56
CA PRO A 481 -11.88 20.89 -15.40
C PRO A 481 -10.55 21.32 -14.78
N PHE A 482 -9.61 20.36 -14.64
CA PHE A 482 -8.22 20.58 -14.24
C PHE A 482 -7.33 19.57 -14.96
N SER A 483 -6.08 19.91 -15.18
CA SER A 483 -5.06 18.97 -15.62
C SER A 483 -4.56 18.18 -14.43
N SER A 484 -4.13 16.95 -14.60
CA SER A 484 -3.68 16.12 -13.47
C SER A 484 -2.44 15.32 -13.79
N ILE A 485 -1.59 15.14 -12.77
CA ILE A 485 -0.50 14.17 -12.77
C ILE A 485 -0.87 13.07 -11.78
N PHE A 486 -0.96 11.83 -12.26
CA PHE A 486 -1.37 10.70 -11.45
C PHE A 486 -0.19 9.74 -11.27
N ILE A 487 0.36 9.70 -10.06
CA ILE A 487 1.48 8.84 -9.71
C ILE A 487 0.93 7.57 -9.07
N SER A 488 1.26 6.41 -9.62
CA SER A 488 0.87 5.12 -9.07
C SER A 488 1.85 4.04 -9.48
N HIS A 489 1.99 3.02 -8.64
CA HIS A 489 2.65 1.76 -9.00
C HIS A 489 1.67 0.76 -9.62
N ASN A 490 0.35 1.01 -9.55
CA ASN A 490 -0.68 0.16 -10.14
C ASN A 490 -1.00 0.65 -11.56
N LEU A 491 -0.53 -0.12 -12.57
CA LEU A 491 -0.74 0.22 -13.99
C LEU A 491 -2.20 0.14 -14.43
N GLU A 492 -3.05 -0.68 -13.78
CA GLU A 492 -4.47 -0.73 -14.09
C GLU A 492 -5.19 0.56 -13.69
N VAL A 493 -4.82 1.12 -12.52
CA VAL A 493 -5.34 2.43 -12.08
C VAL A 493 -4.91 3.52 -13.07
N LEU A 494 -3.66 3.49 -13.51
CA LEU A 494 -3.17 4.45 -14.50
C LEU A 494 -3.88 4.27 -15.84
N ARG A 495 -4.07 3.02 -16.32
CA ARG A 495 -4.82 2.72 -17.56
C ARG A 495 -6.24 3.27 -17.51
N LEU A 496 -6.87 3.21 -16.35
CA LEU A 496 -8.23 3.69 -16.14
C LEU A 496 -8.33 5.22 -16.15
N MET A 497 -7.33 5.90 -15.54
CA MET A 497 -7.40 7.34 -15.24
C MET A 497 -6.65 8.24 -16.22
N CYS A 498 -5.62 7.74 -16.90
CA CYS A 498 -4.64 8.56 -17.62
C CYS A 498 -4.79 8.52 -19.14
N ASP A 499 -4.40 9.60 -19.78
CA ASP A 499 -4.34 9.74 -21.26
C ASP A 499 -2.96 9.32 -21.77
N ARG A 500 -1.90 9.79 -21.11
CA ARG A 500 -0.49 9.49 -21.41
C ARG A 500 0.22 8.95 -20.18
N LEU A 501 1.32 8.24 -20.40
CA LEU A 501 2.12 7.59 -19.37
C LEU A 501 3.60 7.94 -19.53
N LEU A 502 4.26 8.20 -18.39
CA LEU A 502 5.71 8.27 -18.25
C LEU A 502 6.16 7.08 -17.41
N ILE A 503 7.12 6.31 -17.90
CA ILE A 503 7.76 5.23 -17.13
C ILE A 503 9.09 5.74 -16.60
N MET A 504 9.23 5.77 -15.27
CA MET A 504 10.45 6.19 -14.59
C MET A 504 11.25 5.00 -14.08
N HIS A 505 12.54 5.00 -14.35
CA HIS A 505 13.51 4.03 -13.82
C HIS A 505 14.82 4.71 -13.46
N ASN A 506 15.34 4.48 -12.26
CA ASN A 506 16.60 5.04 -11.76
C ASN A 506 16.74 6.57 -11.96
N GLY A 507 15.65 7.30 -11.76
CA GLY A 507 15.60 8.75 -11.88
C GLY A 507 15.38 9.30 -13.30
N GLU A 508 15.29 8.45 -14.31
CA GLU A 508 15.13 8.82 -15.73
C GLU A 508 13.74 8.43 -16.25
N ILE A 509 13.24 9.17 -17.25
CA ILE A 509 12.09 8.72 -18.05
C ILE A 509 12.63 7.85 -19.17
N ILE A 510 12.28 6.55 -19.15
CA ILE A 510 12.75 5.58 -20.13
C ILE A 510 11.77 5.37 -21.27
N GLU A 511 10.50 5.65 -21.05
CA GLU A 511 9.44 5.56 -22.05
C GLU A 511 8.32 6.55 -21.75
N GLN A 512 7.75 7.18 -22.79
CA GLN A 512 6.64 8.10 -22.68
C GLN A 512 5.74 8.08 -23.90
N GLY A 513 4.42 8.24 -23.72
CA GLY A 513 3.47 8.27 -24.82
C GLY A 513 2.04 8.00 -24.40
N ALA A 514 1.15 7.77 -25.36
CA ALA A 514 -0.22 7.35 -25.08
C ALA A 514 -0.25 6.06 -24.27
N ILE A 515 -1.07 6.02 -23.22
CA ILE A 515 -1.04 4.93 -22.24
C ILE A 515 -1.33 3.57 -22.88
N GLU A 516 -2.30 3.49 -23.77
CA GLU A 516 -2.63 2.24 -24.45
C GLU A 516 -1.45 1.72 -25.30
N LYS A 517 -0.72 2.63 -25.97
CA LYS A 517 0.45 2.26 -26.77
C LYS A 517 1.58 1.68 -25.91
N ILE A 518 1.85 2.31 -24.76
CA ILE A 518 2.91 1.86 -23.84
C ILE A 518 2.55 0.52 -23.21
N LEU A 519 1.29 0.34 -22.77
CA LEU A 519 0.87 -0.88 -22.10
C LEU A 519 0.68 -2.07 -23.06
N ASP A 520 0.24 -1.83 -24.30
CA ASP A 520 0.00 -2.91 -25.26
C ASP A 520 1.24 -3.24 -26.11
N LYS A 521 2.14 -2.28 -26.34
CA LYS A 521 3.35 -2.44 -27.17
C LYS A 521 4.53 -1.68 -26.56
N PRO A 522 5.04 -2.11 -25.39
CA PRO A 522 6.19 -1.46 -24.77
C PRO A 522 7.44 -1.56 -25.65
N THR A 523 8.24 -0.52 -25.65
CA THR A 523 9.51 -0.48 -26.41
C THR A 523 10.71 -0.75 -25.51
N SER A 524 10.60 -0.47 -24.20
CA SER A 524 11.64 -0.71 -23.22
C SER A 524 11.49 -2.09 -22.56
N ALA A 525 12.61 -2.82 -22.41
CA ALA A 525 12.63 -4.09 -21.68
C ALA A 525 12.17 -3.94 -20.22
N TYR A 526 12.47 -2.81 -19.57
CA TYR A 526 11.98 -2.52 -18.22
C TYR A 526 10.46 -2.30 -18.19
N THR A 527 9.91 -1.59 -19.16
CA THR A 527 8.44 -1.42 -19.29
C THR A 527 7.76 -2.77 -19.46
N GLN A 528 8.32 -3.65 -20.30
CA GLN A 528 7.82 -5.02 -20.46
C GLN A 528 7.86 -5.79 -19.14
N GLN A 529 8.98 -5.73 -18.42
CA GLN A 529 9.12 -6.38 -17.11
C GLN A 529 8.09 -5.84 -16.10
N LEU A 530 7.85 -4.53 -16.10
CA LEU A 530 6.85 -3.89 -15.21
C LEU A 530 5.43 -4.37 -15.55
N ILE A 531 5.08 -4.46 -16.83
CA ILE A 531 3.78 -4.97 -17.29
C ILE A 531 3.63 -6.45 -16.96
N ASP A 532 4.64 -7.27 -17.23
CA ASP A 532 4.65 -8.70 -16.91
C ASP A 532 4.56 -8.95 -15.39
N SER A 533 4.87 -7.95 -14.58
CA SER A 533 4.75 -8.04 -13.11
C SER A 533 3.32 -7.87 -12.61
N ILE A 534 2.38 -7.44 -13.44
CA ILE A 534 0.95 -7.41 -13.11
C ILE A 534 0.45 -8.85 -13.03
N LEU A 535 -0.31 -9.18 -11.98
CA LEU A 535 -0.92 -10.49 -11.77
C LEU A 535 -2.20 -10.66 -12.58
#